data_618f5de06a47f5ccbc41b6b2228ff5ee
#
_entry.id   618f5de06a47f5ccbc41b6b2228ff5ee
#
_cell.length_a   1.000
_cell.length_b   1.000
_cell.length_c   1.000
_cell.angle_alpha   90.00
_cell.angle_beta   90.00
_cell.angle_gamma   90.00
#
_symmetry.space_group_name_H-M   'P 1'
#
loop_
_entity.id
_entity.type
_entity.pdbx_description
1 polymer ?
#
loop_
_entity_poly.entity_id
_entity_poly.type
_entity_poly.pdbx_seq_one_letter_code
_entity_poly.pdbx_strand_id
1 'polypeptide(L)'
;KEVLDENQRPIMGTDGKPKTEQVEVTVPHFKAVTVFDIAQTSGEPIQTLAPELLTAAVQDFDSFMQAIQKISPVPIRFDEIDGNANGYYHNADKEIVIKKGLSESQTLKTAIHEPAHAKLHDKEIMESLGVEKDRLTKEVEAESVAYCVCSSFGLDTSDYSFPYIAGWSSSREMKEMKASMDVIRKTAGEMIDQLTEELEIILEEKQKTE
;
A
#
# COMPACT_ATOMS: atom_id res chain seq x y z
N LYS A 1 -26.43 19.15 17.35
CA LYS A 1 -26.07 18.13 18.35
C LYS A 1 -26.35 18.71 19.74
N GLU A 2 -26.90 17.90 20.65
CA GLU A 2 -27.09 18.33 22.02
C GLU A 2 -25.75 18.40 22.76
N VAL A 3 -25.58 19.45 23.60
CA VAL A 3 -24.38 19.59 24.45
C VAL A 3 -24.60 18.76 25.70
N LEU A 4 -23.69 17.84 25.97
CA LEU A 4 -23.75 16.91 27.10
C LEU A 4 -22.76 17.34 28.20
N ASP A 5 -23.10 17.05 29.47
CA ASP A 5 -22.18 17.17 30.59
C ASP A 5 -21.19 15.98 30.70
N GLU A 6 -20.30 16.01 31.68
CA GLU A 6 -19.31 14.93 31.94
C GLU A 6 -19.95 13.56 32.22
N ASN A 7 -21.25 13.54 32.56
CA ASN A 7 -22.02 12.32 32.81
C ASN A 7 -22.94 11.94 31.64
N GLN A 8 -22.71 12.51 30.43
CA GLN A 8 -23.48 12.30 29.20
C GLN A 8 -24.96 12.73 29.32
N ARG A 9 -25.30 13.70 30.16
CA ARG A 9 -26.65 14.23 30.29
C ARG A 9 -26.77 15.56 29.53
N PRO A 10 -27.89 15.84 28.86
CA PRO A 10 -28.10 17.11 28.19
C PRO A 10 -28.02 18.33 29.15
N ILE A 11 -27.18 19.28 28.80
CA ILE A 11 -27.12 20.54 29.53
C ILE A 11 -28.34 21.37 29.14
N MET A 12 -29.15 21.75 30.14
CA MET A 12 -30.38 22.50 29.91
C MET A 12 -30.09 24.01 29.83
N GLY A 13 -30.75 24.67 28.88
CA GLY A 13 -30.74 26.12 28.79
C GLY A 13 -31.66 26.79 29.83
N THR A 14 -31.59 28.10 29.93
CA THR A 14 -32.45 28.93 30.83
C THR A 14 -33.92 28.87 30.40
N ASP A 15 -34.22 28.44 29.21
CA ASP A 15 -35.55 28.21 28.62
C ASP A 15 -36.12 26.80 28.87
N GLY A 16 -35.41 25.97 29.62
CA GLY A 16 -35.79 24.60 29.94
C GLY A 16 -35.62 23.61 28.78
N LYS A 17 -34.93 23.98 27.69
CA LYS A 17 -34.61 23.11 26.58
C LYS A 17 -33.13 22.70 26.58
N PRO A 18 -32.78 21.53 26.03
CA PRO A 18 -31.39 21.14 25.85
C PRO A 18 -30.62 22.17 25.01
N LYS A 19 -29.44 22.56 25.49
CA LYS A 19 -28.52 23.37 24.68
C LYS A 19 -28.07 22.59 23.48
N THR A 20 -28.14 23.21 22.31
CA THR A 20 -27.66 22.61 21.05
C THR A 20 -26.50 23.45 20.50
N GLU A 21 -25.51 22.78 19.97
CA GLU A 21 -24.43 23.40 19.18
C GLU A 21 -24.56 22.96 17.71
N GLN A 22 -24.22 23.88 16.81
CA GLN A 22 -24.09 23.53 15.40
C GLN A 22 -22.74 22.85 15.18
N VAL A 23 -22.79 21.61 14.73
CA VAL A 23 -21.59 20.83 14.35
C VAL A 23 -21.61 20.71 12.83
N GLU A 24 -20.53 21.08 12.20
CA GLU A 24 -20.34 20.86 10.78
C GLU A 24 -20.15 19.35 10.53
N VAL A 25 -21.08 18.73 9.82
CA VAL A 25 -21.04 17.30 9.50
C VAL A 25 -20.80 17.16 8.02
N THR A 26 -19.67 16.57 7.65
CA THR A 26 -19.42 16.18 6.26
C THR A 26 -20.25 14.95 5.95
N VAL A 27 -21.31 15.12 5.14
CA VAL A 27 -22.12 14.00 4.67
C VAL A 27 -21.53 13.53 3.34
N PRO A 28 -21.06 12.27 3.24
CA PRO A 28 -20.57 11.74 1.98
C PRO A 28 -21.73 11.70 0.96
N HIS A 29 -21.55 12.37 -0.17
CA HIS A 29 -22.48 12.37 -1.27
C HIS A 29 -21.95 11.50 -2.41
N PHE A 30 -22.67 10.44 -2.72
CA PHE A 30 -22.32 9.53 -3.82
C PHE A 30 -23.16 9.87 -5.04
N LYS A 31 -22.47 10.11 -6.16
CA LYS A 31 -23.11 10.30 -7.48
C LYS A 31 -22.69 9.14 -8.37
N ALA A 32 -23.65 8.49 -9.00
CA ALA A 32 -23.36 7.52 -10.04
C ALA A 32 -22.77 8.27 -11.26
N VAL A 33 -21.60 7.84 -11.67
CA VAL A 33 -20.94 8.34 -12.89
C VAL A 33 -20.64 7.15 -13.80
N THR A 34 -20.78 7.35 -15.10
CA THR A 34 -20.36 6.34 -16.08
C THR A 34 -18.86 6.42 -16.22
N VAL A 35 -18.17 5.31 -16.03
CA VAL A 35 -16.74 5.16 -16.26
C VAL A 35 -16.54 4.18 -17.42
N PHE A 36 -15.50 4.43 -18.20
CA PHE A 36 -15.09 3.57 -19.32
C PHE A 36 -13.67 3.09 -19.05
N ASP A 37 -13.40 1.85 -19.37
CA ASP A 37 -12.03 1.36 -19.50
C ASP A 37 -11.36 2.11 -20.66
N ILE A 38 -10.07 2.42 -20.52
CA ILE A 38 -9.32 3.13 -21.56
C ILE A 38 -9.36 2.39 -22.90
N ALA A 39 -9.42 1.05 -22.87
CA ALA A 39 -9.56 0.21 -24.06
C ALA A 39 -10.93 0.37 -24.77
N GLN A 40 -11.93 0.94 -24.08
CA GLN A 40 -13.27 1.23 -24.62
C GLN A 40 -13.38 2.65 -25.19
N THR A 41 -12.29 3.41 -25.15
CA THR A 41 -12.24 4.79 -25.65
C THR A 41 -11.44 4.85 -26.94
N SER A 42 -11.70 5.86 -27.77
CA SER A 42 -10.91 6.16 -28.96
C SER A 42 -10.57 7.64 -28.96
N GLY A 43 -9.33 7.97 -29.30
CA GLY A 43 -8.83 9.34 -29.31
C GLY A 43 -7.31 9.39 -29.27
N GLU A 44 -6.76 10.54 -28.97
CA GLU A 44 -5.31 10.65 -28.73
C GLU A 44 -4.93 9.87 -27.48
N PRO A 45 -3.76 9.17 -27.47
CA PRO A 45 -3.25 8.51 -26.28
C PRO A 45 -3.16 9.49 -25.13
N ILE A 46 -3.64 9.11 -23.95
CA ILE A 46 -3.45 9.89 -22.74
C ILE A 46 -1.94 9.90 -22.48
N GLN A 47 -1.31 11.05 -22.57
CA GLN A 47 0.06 11.23 -22.15
C GLN A 47 0.10 11.10 -20.62
N THR A 48 0.45 9.91 -20.15
CA THR A 48 0.77 9.69 -18.74
C THR A 48 2.30 9.79 -18.61
N LEU A 49 2.80 10.47 -17.62
CA LEU A 49 4.23 10.40 -17.25
C LEU A 49 4.65 8.96 -16.93
N ALA A 50 3.69 8.15 -16.52
CA ALA A 50 3.85 6.74 -16.20
C ALA A 50 4.50 5.87 -17.29
N PRO A 51 4.15 5.90 -18.59
CA PRO A 51 4.77 5.01 -19.58
C PRO A 51 6.27 5.20 -19.76
N GLU A 52 6.78 6.42 -19.67
CA GLU A 52 8.23 6.68 -19.80
C GLU A 52 8.97 6.29 -18.52
N LEU A 53 8.44 6.63 -17.35
CA LEU A 53 8.95 6.20 -16.06
C LEU A 53 8.92 4.67 -15.91
N LEU A 54 7.85 4.03 -16.33
CA LEU A 54 7.72 2.58 -16.33
C LEU A 54 8.78 1.90 -17.19
N THR A 55 9.03 2.41 -18.38
CA THR A 55 10.04 1.86 -19.28
C THR A 55 11.45 2.08 -18.72
N ALA A 56 11.75 3.22 -18.15
CA ALA A 56 13.03 3.52 -17.51
C ALA A 56 13.23 2.68 -16.24
N ALA A 57 12.21 2.52 -15.39
CA ALA A 57 12.29 1.72 -14.17
C ALA A 57 12.55 0.23 -14.46
N VAL A 58 11.94 -0.33 -15.48
CA VAL A 58 12.19 -1.72 -15.91
C VAL A 58 13.59 -1.90 -16.50
N GLN A 59 14.17 -0.87 -17.11
CA GLN A 59 15.53 -0.91 -17.67
C GLN A 59 16.63 -0.55 -16.64
N ASP A 60 16.28 0.13 -15.56
CA ASP A 60 17.21 0.58 -14.52
C ASP A 60 16.87 -0.02 -13.15
N PHE A 61 17.18 -1.29 -13.00
CA PHE A 61 17.00 -2.04 -11.76
C PHE A 61 17.62 -1.34 -10.54
N ASP A 62 18.83 -0.80 -10.71
CA ASP A 62 19.56 -0.15 -9.62
C ASP A 62 18.85 1.10 -9.09
N SER A 63 18.31 1.93 -9.99
CA SER A 63 17.53 3.12 -9.60
C SER A 63 16.25 2.72 -8.88
N PHE A 64 15.57 1.67 -9.38
CA PHE A 64 14.35 1.20 -8.75
C PHE A 64 14.62 0.65 -7.34
N MET A 65 15.67 -0.17 -7.19
CA MET A 65 16.10 -0.67 -5.87
C MET A 65 16.49 0.46 -4.93
N GLN A 66 17.20 1.47 -5.42
CA GLN A 66 17.55 2.64 -4.62
C GLN A 66 16.31 3.40 -4.14
N ALA A 67 15.32 3.60 -5.00
CA ALA A 67 14.05 4.23 -4.63
C ALA A 67 13.31 3.41 -3.58
N ILE A 68 13.21 2.08 -3.75
CA ILE A 68 12.59 1.19 -2.75
C ILE A 68 13.31 1.29 -1.41
N GLN A 69 14.64 1.30 -1.37
CA GLN A 69 15.41 1.44 -0.13
C GLN A 69 15.13 2.77 0.58
N LYS A 70 14.93 3.86 -0.17
CA LYS A 70 14.59 5.17 0.40
C LYS A 70 13.19 5.22 1.01
N ILE A 71 12.19 4.60 0.40
CA ILE A 71 10.82 4.60 0.90
C ILE A 71 10.53 3.50 1.94
N SER A 72 11.45 2.55 2.09
CA SER A 72 11.30 1.47 3.07
C SER A 72 11.28 2.02 4.50
N PRO A 73 10.32 1.59 5.35
CA PRO A 73 10.27 2.05 6.74
C PRO A 73 11.44 1.53 7.59
N VAL A 74 12.15 0.53 7.10
CA VAL A 74 13.27 -0.11 7.79
C VAL A 74 14.38 -0.45 6.79
N PRO A 75 15.64 -0.63 7.23
CA PRO A 75 16.75 -0.99 6.35
C PRO A 75 16.50 -2.31 5.60
N ILE A 76 16.93 -2.34 4.34
CA ILE A 76 16.92 -3.55 3.49
C ILE A 76 18.35 -4.01 3.29
N ARG A 77 18.64 -5.28 3.58
CA ARG A 77 19.91 -5.92 3.26
C ARG A 77 19.73 -7.21 2.49
N PHE A 78 20.79 -7.64 1.84
CA PHE A 78 20.83 -8.89 1.07
C PHE A 78 21.68 -9.92 1.82
N ASP A 79 21.15 -11.15 1.93
CA ASP A 79 21.88 -12.24 2.58
C ASP A 79 21.52 -13.61 1.97
N GLU A 80 22.27 -14.64 2.34
CA GLU A 80 21.89 -16.01 2.08
C GLU A 80 20.71 -16.40 2.99
N ILE A 81 19.66 -16.95 2.40
CA ILE A 81 18.49 -17.44 3.14
C ILE A 81 18.30 -18.91 2.85
N ASP A 82 18.36 -19.74 3.89
CA ASP A 82 18.10 -21.15 3.77
C ASP A 82 16.62 -21.43 3.45
N GLY A 83 16.37 -22.43 2.62
CA GLY A 83 15.01 -22.84 2.24
C GLY A 83 14.42 -22.02 1.10
N ASN A 84 13.08 -21.94 1.06
CA ASN A 84 12.33 -21.43 -0.08
C ASN A 84 11.87 -19.94 0.07
N ALA A 85 12.20 -19.29 1.18
CA ALA A 85 11.86 -17.89 1.37
C ALA A 85 12.72 -17.00 0.48
N ASN A 86 12.11 -16.03 -0.20
CA ASN A 86 12.81 -15.04 -1.01
C ASN A 86 13.23 -13.81 -0.20
N GLY A 87 12.59 -13.58 0.93
CA GLY A 87 12.88 -12.52 1.88
C GLY A 87 12.03 -12.66 3.14
N TYR A 88 12.27 -11.80 4.10
CA TYR A 88 11.44 -11.67 5.28
C TYR A 88 11.65 -10.31 5.96
N TYR A 89 10.59 -9.81 6.59
CA TYR A 89 10.68 -8.72 7.55
C TYR A 89 10.95 -9.27 8.95
N HIS A 90 12.04 -8.84 9.58
CA HIS A 90 12.41 -9.22 10.94
C HIS A 90 11.89 -8.19 11.95
N ASN A 91 10.80 -8.54 12.62
CA ASN A 91 10.09 -7.59 13.48
C ASN A 91 10.91 -7.12 14.69
N ALA A 92 11.76 -7.98 15.27
CA ALA A 92 12.56 -7.63 16.44
C ALA A 92 13.73 -6.69 16.11
N ASP A 93 14.42 -6.95 15.00
CA ASP A 93 15.59 -6.15 14.58
C ASP A 93 15.18 -4.97 13.68
N LYS A 94 13.89 -4.89 13.28
CA LYS A 94 13.35 -3.86 12.39
C LYS A 94 14.19 -3.75 11.11
N GLU A 95 14.41 -4.86 10.45
CA GLU A 95 15.13 -4.95 9.18
C GLU A 95 14.43 -5.88 8.20
N ILE A 96 14.69 -5.69 6.93
CA ILE A 96 14.26 -6.56 5.84
C ILE A 96 15.48 -7.26 5.28
N VAL A 97 15.37 -8.59 5.11
CA VAL A 97 16.40 -9.41 4.48
C VAL A 97 15.85 -9.96 3.17
N ILE A 98 16.57 -9.77 2.07
CA ILE A 98 16.26 -10.30 0.76
C ILE A 98 17.33 -11.33 0.39
N LYS A 99 16.89 -12.46 -0.16
CA LYS A 99 17.76 -13.55 -0.60
C LYS A 99 18.63 -13.09 -1.77
N LYS A 100 19.94 -13.36 -1.68
CA LYS A 100 20.88 -13.17 -2.79
C LYS A 100 20.60 -14.13 -3.94
N GLY A 101 20.93 -13.70 -5.15
CA GLY A 101 20.87 -14.56 -6.35
C GLY A 101 19.48 -14.74 -6.94
N LEU A 102 18.47 -14.00 -6.50
CA LEU A 102 17.17 -13.93 -7.15
C LEU A 102 17.27 -13.20 -8.48
N SER A 103 16.31 -13.44 -9.40
CA SER A 103 16.16 -12.62 -10.60
C SER A 103 15.80 -11.17 -10.23
N GLU A 104 16.06 -10.22 -11.12
CA GLU A 104 15.74 -8.80 -10.86
C GLU A 104 14.24 -8.61 -10.54
N SER A 105 13.35 -9.20 -11.32
CA SER A 105 11.91 -9.12 -11.09
C SER A 105 11.49 -9.72 -9.75
N GLN A 106 12.07 -10.86 -9.36
CA GLN A 106 11.78 -11.48 -8.06
C GLN A 106 12.35 -10.66 -6.91
N THR A 107 13.52 -10.05 -7.11
CA THR A 107 14.14 -9.15 -6.13
C THR A 107 13.27 -7.93 -5.89
N LEU A 108 12.82 -7.24 -6.96
CA LEU A 108 11.95 -6.07 -6.87
C LEU A 108 10.62 -6.41 -6.21
N LYS A 109 9.98 -7.50 -6.64
CA LYS A 109 8.73 -7.96 -6.02
C LYS A 109 8.90 -8.18 -4.51
N THR A 110 9.96 -8.88 -4.11
CA THR A 110 10.25 -9.14 -2.69
C THR A 110 10.57 -7.85 -1.94
N ALA A 111 11.35 -6.95 -2.56
CA ALA A 111 11.70 -5.64 -2.02
C ALA A 111 10.50 -4.68 -1.86
N ILE A 112 9.36 -4.96 -2.48
CA ILE A 112 8.11 -4.23 -2.27
C ILE A 112 7.22 -4.97 -1.26
N HIS A 113 7.20 -6.30 -1.29
CA HIS A 113 6.39 -7.15 -0.41
C HIS A 113 6.80 -7.03 1.06
N GLU A 114 8.10 -7.10 1.37
CA GLU A 114 8.57 -7.04 2.75
C GLU A 114 8.37 -5.64 3.41
N PRO A 115 8.60 -4.52 2.73
CA PRO A 115 8.17 -3.21 3.23
C PRO A 115 6.66 -3.09 3.47
N ALA A 116 5.81 -3.75 2.67
CA ALA A 116 4.38 -3.80 2.95
C ALA A 116 4.09 -4.51 4.27
N HIS A 117 4.78 -5.61 4.57
CA HIS A 117 4.70 -6.24 5.89
C HIS A 117 5.16 -5.30 7.02
N ALA A 118 6.28 -4.61 6.84
CA ALA A 118 6.79 -3.68 7.84
C ALA A 118 5.83 -2.50 8.08
N LYS A 119 5.18 -1.99 7.04
CA LYS A 119 4.19 -0.90 7.14
C LYS A 119 2.86 -1.34 7.77
N LEU A 120 2.37 -2.55 7.46
CA LEU A 120 1.02 -3.00 7.80
C LEU A 120 0.96 -3.97 8.97
N HIS A 121 1.99 -4.78 9.15
CA HIS A 121 1.95 -5.95 10.01
C HIS A 121 3.03 -5.94 11.09
N ASP A 122 3.73 -4.81 11.24
CA ASP A 122 4.62 -4.61 12.38
C ASP A 122 3.84 -4.80 13.69
N LYS A 123 4.45 -5.52 14.63
CA LYS A 123 3.79 -5.89 15.87
C LYS A 123 3.34 -4.67 16.69
N GLU A 124 4.21 -3.68 16.81
CA GLU A 124 3.95 -2.46 17.58
C GLU A 124 2.85 -1.62 16.91
N ILE A 125 2.85 -1.56 15.57
CA ILE A 125 1.80 -0.87 14.80
C ILE A 125 0.45 -1.56 15.03
N MET A 126 0.39 -2.89 14.90
CA MET A 126 -0.84 -3.65 15.09
C MET A 126 -1.36 -3.56 16.52
N GLU A 127 -0.49 -3.64 17.52
CA GLU A 127 -0.83 -3.45 18.93
C GLU A 127 -1.36 -2.05 19.20
N SER A 128 -0.75 -1.01 18.64
CA SER A 128 -1.19 0.39 18.80
C SER A 128 -2.57 0.65 18.20
N LEU A 129 -2.90 -0.04 17.11
CA LEU A 129 -4.20 0.04 16.44
C LEU A 129 -5.26 -0.89 17.06
N GLY A 130 -4.88 -1.77 17.98
CA GLY A 130 -5.78 -2.77 18.56
C GLY A 130 -6.30 -3.76 17.52
N VAL A 131 -5.50 -4.05 16.48
CA VAL A 131 -5.89 -4.92 15.36
C VAL A 131 -5.13 -6.23 15.45
N GLU A 132 -5.85 -7.33 15.35
CA GLU A 132 -5.30 -8.67 15.23
C GLU A 132 -5.64 -9.26 13.86
N LYS A 133 -4.64 -9.76 13.13
CA LYS A 133 -4.83 -10.39 11.81
C LYS A 133 -4.16 -11.75 11.80
N ASP A 134 -4.83 -12.73 11.23
CA ASP A 134 -4.19 -14.02 10.98
C ASP A 134 -3.11 -13.93 9.89
N ARG A 135 -2.27 -14.97 9.82
CA ARG A 135 -1.15 -15.02 8.90
C ARG A 135 -1.61 -14.89 7.44
N LEU A 136 -2.71 -15.57 7.07
CA LEU A 136 -3.18 -15.58 5.68
C LEU A 136 -3.65 -14.19 5.24
N THR A 137 -4.34 -13.46 6.11
CA THR A 137 -4.74 -12.06 5.85
C THR A 137 -3.53 -11.16 5.67
N LYS A 138 -2.50 -11.30 6.51
CA LYS A 138 -1.25 -10.53 6.38
C LYS A 138 -0.57 -10.79 5.05
N GLU A 139 -0.44 -12.07 4.65
CA GLU A 139 0.17 -12.43 3.37
C GLU A 139 -0.60 -11.86 2.18
N VAL A 140 -1.94 -11.98 2.20
CA VAL A 140 -2.77 -11.46 1.09
C VAL A 140 -2.70 -9.94 1.00
N GLU A 141 -2.70 -9.23 2.12
CA GLU A 141 -2.56 -7.78 2.10
C GLU A 141 -1.19 -7.35 1.54
N ALA A 142 -0.09 -7.93 2.03
CA ALA A 142 1.25 -7.61 1.54
C ALA A 142 1.43 -8.00 0.06
N GLU A 143 0.94 -9.18 -0.35
CA GLU A 143 1.02 -9.64 -1.73
C GLU A 143 0.18 -8.77 -2.67
N SER A 144 -1.01 -8.36 -2.24
CA SER A 144 -1.85 -7.46 -3.04
C SER A 144 -1.25 -6.06 -3.18
N VAL A 145 -0.63 -5.53 -2.13
CA VAL A 145 0.12 -4.26 -2.20
C VAL A 145 1.27 -4.42 -3.20
N ALA A 146 2.07 -5.48 -3.08
CA ALA A 146 3.18 -5.74 -3.98
C ALA A 146 2.72 -5.87 -5.44
N TYR A 147 1.61 -6.59 -5.69
CA TYR A 147 1.02 -6.71 -7.01
C TYR A 147 0.61 -5.35 -7.59
N CYS A 148 -0.12 -4.54 -6.82
CA CYS A 148 -0.57 -3.22 -7.29
C CYS A 148 0.62 -2.30 -7.61
N VAL A 149 1.63 -2.26 -6.73
CA VAL A 149 2.84 -1.45 -6.95
C VAL A 149 3.63 -1.95 -8.14
N CYS A 150 3.95 -3.25 -8.21
CA CYS A 150 4.66 -3.84 -9.35
C CYS A 150 3.93 -3.58 -10.67
N SER A 151 2.61 -3.79 -10.69
CA SER A 151 1.79 -3.59 -11.89
C SER A 151 1.78 -2.13 -12.34
N SER A 152 1.77 -1.16 -11.43
CA SER A 152 1.83 0.27 -11.78
C SER A 152 3.14 0.66 -12.47
N PHE A 153 4.21 -0.10 -12.22
CA PHE A 153 5.52 0.08 -12.86
C PHE A 153 5.80 -0.95 -13.97
N GLY A 154 4.75 -1.63 -14.48
CA GLY A 154 4.85 -2.55 -15.61
C GLY A 154 5.48 -3.91 -15.30
N LEU A 155 5.64 -4.24 -14.02
CA LEU A 155 6.14 -5.55 -13.58
C LEU A 155 4.95 -6.48 -13.34
N ASP A 156 4.79 -7.49 -14.19
CA ASP A 156 3.73 -8.50 -14.02
C ASP A 156 4.13 -9.54 -12.98
N THR A 157 3.34 -9.61 -11.90
CA THR A 157 3.49 -10.58 -10.81
C THR A 157 2.22 -11.40 -10.58
N SER A 158 1.29 -11.42 -11.54
CA SER A 158 -0.03 -12.06 -11.44
C SER A 158 0.02 -13.54 -11.08
N ASP A 159 0.96 -14.28 -11.65
CA ASP A 159 1.13 -15.72 -11.40
C ASP A 159 1.42 -16.05 -9.92
N TYR A 160 2.03 -15.11 -9.21
CA TYR A 160 2.33 -15.26 -7.78
C TYR A 160 1.19 -14.80 -6.88
N SER A 161 0.51 -13.71 -7.24
CA SER A 161 -0.41 -13.01 -6.36
C SER A 161 -1.81 -13.62 -6.35
N PHE A 162 -2.33 -14.03 -7.50
CA PHE A 162 -3.71 -14.48 -7.63
C PHE A 162 -4.06 -15.75 -6.84
N PRO A 163 -3.20 -16.78 -6.72
CA PRO A 163 -3.49 -17.94 -5.88
C PRO A 163 -3.75 -17.60 -4.41
N TYR A 164 -3.02 -16.62 -3.86
CA TYR A 164 -3.20 -16.16 -2.48
C TYR A 164 -4.55 -15.47 -2.29
N ILE A 165 -4.91 -14.58 -3.20
CA ILE A 165 -6.17 -13.82 -3.17
C ILE A 165 -7.37 -14.77 -3.29
N ALA A 166 -7.33 -15.71 -4.22
CA ALA A 166 -8.41 -16.67 -4.44
C ALA A 166 -8.63 -17.59 -3.23
N GLY A 167 -7.55 -18.10 -2.62
CA GLY A 167 -7.61 -18.95 -1.44
C GLY A 167 -8.16 -18.22 -0.21
N TRP A 168 -7.78 -16.97 -0.01
CA TRP A 168 -8.21 -16.15 1.11
C TRP A 168 -9.69 -15.71 0.98
N SER A 169 -10.09 -15.23 -0.20
CA SER A 169 -11.42 -14.66 -0.43
C SER A 169 -12.55 -15.65 -0.23
N SER A 170 -12.30 -16.95 -0.47
CA SER A 170 -13.31 -17.99 -0.37
C SER A 170 -13.81 -18.27 1.07
N SER A 171 -13.07 -17.82 2.09
CA SER A 171 -13.34 -18.13 3.50
C SER A 171 -13.64 -16.90 4.38
N ARG A 172 -13.76 -15.70 3.77
CA ARG A 172 -13.90 -14.43 4.51
C ARG A 172 -15.26 -13.79 4.37
N GLU A 173 -15.66 -13.08 5.43
CA GLU A 173 -16.86 -12.25 5.39
C GLU A 173 -16.60 -10.97 4.54
N MET A 174 -17.66 -10.47 3.91
CA MET A 174 -17.61 -9.26 3.08
C MET A 174 -17.03 -8.04 3.81
N LYS A 175 -17.27 -7.93 5.12
CA LYS A 175 -16.74 -6.82 5.93
C LYS A 175 -15.22 -6.89 6.08
N GLU A 176 -14.68 -8.08 6.32
CA GLU A 176 -13.24 -8.31 6.42
C GLU A 176 -12.55 -8.04 5.09
N MET A 177 -13.15 -8.54 3.99
CA MET A 177 -12.65 -8.28 2.64
C MET A 177 -12.57 -6.78 2.33
N LYS A 178 -13.63 -6.03 2.63
CA LYS A 178 -13.63 -4.57 2.41
C LYS A 178 -12.56 -3.86 3.24
N ALA A 179 -12.40 -4.24 4.50
CA ALA A 179 -11.38 -3.65 5.37
C ALA A 179 -9.97 -3.89 4.83
N SER A 180 -9.66 -5.12 4.38
CA SER A 180 -8.36 -5.42 3.76
C SER A 180 -8.18 -4.68 2.43
N MET A 181 -9.22 -4.60 1.58
CA MET A 181 -9.14 -3.85 0.31
C MET A 181 -8.86 -2.36 0.54
N ASP A 182 -9.45 -1.73 1.56
CA ASP A 182 -9.17 -0.33 1.89
C ASP A 182 -7.73 -0.13 2.34
N VAL A 183 -7.20 -1.04 3.17
CA VAL A 183 -5.80 -1.03 3.60
C VAL A 183 -4.86 -1.21 2.42
N ILE A 184 -5.11 -2.21 1.56
CA ILE A 184 -4.32 -2.49 0.36
C ILE A 184 -4.28 -1.26 -0.56
N ARG A 185 -5.46 -0.71 -0.90
CA ARG A 185 -5.58 0.44 -1.80
C ARG A 185 -4.81 1.66 -1.28
N LYS A 186 -4.96 1.96 0.02
CA LYS A 186 -4.26 3.09 0.65
C LYS A 186 -2.75 2.90 0.63
N THR A 187 -2.27 1.75 1.10
CA THR A 187 -0.83 1.49 1.20
C THR A 187 -0.16 1.38 -0.17
N ALA A 188 -0.82 0.73 -1.13
CA ALA A 188 -0.30 0.67 -2.50
C ALA A 188 -0.23 2.06 -3.14
N GLY A 189 -1.27 2.89 -2.99
CA GLY A 189 -1.27 4.27 -3.48
C GLY A 189 -0.13 5.09 -2.88
N GLU A 190 0.03 5.07 -1.56
CA GLU A 190 1.12 5.77 -0.88
C GLU A 190 2.51 5.30 -1.35
N MET A 191 2.71 3.99 -1.56
CA MET A 191 3.98 3.45 -2.04
C MET A 191 4.25 3.82 -3.50
N ILE A 192 3.21 3.81 -4.37
CA ILE A 192 3.34 4.22 -5.76
C ILE A 192 3.74 5.69 -5.86
N ASP A 193 3.07 6.57 -5.11
CA ASP A 193 3.37 8.00 -5.10
C ASP A 193 4.81 8.26 -4.62
N GLN A 194 5.22 7.64 -3.51
CA GLN A 194 6.58 7.76 -2.96
C GLN A 194 7.65 7.23 -3.93
N LEU A 195 7.40 6.05 -4.54
CA LEU A 195 8.34 5.48 -5.51
C LEU A 195 8.47 6.35 -6.76
N THR A 196 7.36 6.89 -7.24
CA THR A 196 7.37 7.78 -8.41
C THR A 196 8.22 9.02 -8.13
N GLU A 197 8.00 9.68 -7.00
CA GLU A 197 8.76 10.86 -6.59
C GLU A 197 10.27 10.56 -6.45
N GLU A 198 10.63 9.47 -5.77
CA GLU A 198 12.04 9.10 -5.59
C GLU A 198 12.74 8.68 -6.88
N LEU A 199 12.02 7.99 -7.78
CA LEU A 199 12.56 7.63 -9.09
C LEU A 199 12.81 8.85 -9.95
N GLU A 200 11.91 9.84 -9.97
CA GLU A 200 12.13 11.11 -10.68
C GLU A 200 13.41 11.80 -10.20
N ILE A 201 13.60 11.91 -8.89
CA ILE A 201 14.80 12.53 -8.29
C ILE A 201 16.06 11.76 -8.71
N ILE A 202 16.06 10.43 -8.59
CA ILE A 202 17.23 9.60 -8.92
C ILE A 202 17.61 9.73 -10.41
N LEU A 203 16.60 9.69 -11.29
CA LEU A 203 16.83 9.80 -12.74
C LEU A 203 17.32 11.18 -13.14
N GLU A 204 16.81 12.26 -12.52
CA GLU A 204 17.33 13.61 -12.74
C GLU A 204 18.79 13.78 -12.28
N GLU A 205 19.15 13.17 -11.15
CA GLU A 205 20.52 13.19 -10.65
C GLU A 205 21.49 12.45 -11.59
N LYS A 206 21.07 11.31 -12.16
CA LYS A 206 21.87 10.56 -13.14
C LYS A 206 22.11 11.37 -14.41
N GLN A 207 21.08 12.03 -14.95
CA GLN A 207 21.22 12.86 -16.15
C GLN A 207 22.14 14.07 -15.98
N LYS A 208 22.31 14.57 -14.76
CA LYS A 208 23.23 15.69 -14.46
C LYS A 208 24.69 15.26 -14.33
N THR A 209 24.93 13.94 -14.18
CA THR A 209 26.27 13.36 -13.95
C THR A 209 26.87 12.72 -15.20
N GLU A 210 26.09 12.51 -16.25
CA GLU A 210 26.51 12.10 -17.60
C GLU A 210 26.81 13.33 -18.48
#